data_030afb55366939a58b20a929c6ff8bac
#
_entry.id   030afb55366939a58b20a929c6ff8bac
#
_cell.length_a   1.000
_cell.length_b   1.000
_cell.length_c   1.000
_cell.angle_alpha   90.00
_cell.angle_beta   90.00
_cell.angle_gamma   90.00
#
_symmetry.space_group_name_H-M   'P 1'
#
loop_
_entity.id
_entity.type
_entity.pdbx_description
1 polymer ?
#
loop_
_entity_poly.entity_id
_entity_poly.type
_entity_poly.pdbx_seq_one_letter_code
_entity_poly.pdbx_strand_id
1 'polypeptide(L)'
;MPAIVDFPTVVKDALDVFGDLCANEPERRHFAEYLTGLMMADKKTVSGINREFVVTTDQSCLNRWLNEVAWDVTALNDRRLQWLQGDPKTRYSARGVIAIDNTLVDHAGKLIEDVGWFWDHANERYVIAHDYLISNYVCPSGAHYPIEWRRFRKKDACPKEEFKDHTALCMELIDDAIARGIPGDFTFDSYFTSAKVLNHIQGTQRAYVGGVKLNRKVVYTDETYKGTIYRSSY
;
A
#
# COMPACT_ATOMS: atom_id res chain seq x y z
N MET A 1 3.98 21.17 -25.31
CA MET A 1 4.79 20.66 -26.45
C MET A 1 5.43 19.37 -26.00
N PRO A 2 5.37 18.25 -26.76
CA PRO A 2 6.01 16.99 -26.36
C PRO A 2 7.51 17.22 -26.12
N ALA A 3 8.04 16.67 -25.03
CA ALA A 3 9.42 16.88 -24.61
C ALA A 3 10.18 15.57 -24.37
N ILE A 4 9.48 14.44 -24.19
CA ILE A 4 10.11 13.15 -23.89
C ILE A 4 10.47 12.45 -25.20
N VAL A 5 11.77 12.28 -25.43
CA VAL A 5 12.33 11.64 -26.65
C VAL A 5 12.90 10.24 -26.35
N ASP A 6 13.21 9.95 -25.09
CA ASP A 6 13.77 8.66 -24.65
C ASP A 6 13.37 8.40 -23.18
N PHE A 7 13.49 7.16 -22.75
CA PHE A 7 13.19 6.75 -21.38
C PHE A 7 14.36 7.09 -20.44
N PRO A 8 14.06 7.58 -19.21
CA PRO A 8 15.08 7.77 -18.18
C PRO A 8 15.80 6.44 -17.86
N THR A 9 17.06 6.52 -17.42
CA THR A 9 17.84 5.33 -17.07
C THR A 9 17.14 4.45 -16.05
N VAL A 10 16.53 5.05 -15.02
CA VAL A 10 15.79 4.30 -14.00
C VAL A 10 14.61 3.50 -14.58
N VAL A 11 14.00 3.96 -15.67
CA VAL A 11 12.92 3.23 -16.36
C VAL A 11 13.51 2.11 -17.22
N LYS A 12 14.67 2.33 -17.84
CA LYS A 12 15.41 1.28 -18.57
C LYS A 12 15.84 0.17 -17.61
N ASP A 13 16.39 0.52 -16.45
CA ASP A 13 16.70 -0.43 -15.38
C ASP A 13 15.45 -1.20 -14.88
N ALA A 14 14.32 -0.52 -14.78
CA ALA A 14 13.05 -1.16 -14.44
C ALA A 14 12.61 -2.15 -15.53
N LEU A 15 12.80 -1.84 -16.83
CA LEU A 15 12.50 -2.78 -17.91
C LEU A 15 13.37 -4.04 -17.85
N ASP A 16 14.63 -3.92 -17.43
CA ASP A 16 15.51 -5.08 -17.25
C ASP A 16 15.00 -6.00 -16.11
N VAL A 17 14.35 -5.41 -15.09
CA VAL A 17 13.81 -6.17 -13.95
C VAL A 17 12.42 -6.73 -14.20
N PHE A 18 11.54 -5.97 -14.86
CA PHE A 18 10.11 -6.30 -14.99
C PHE A 18 9.68 -6.68 -16.40
N GLY A 19 10.54 -6.49 -17.40
CA GLY A 19 10.16 -6.63 -18.80
C GLY A 19 9.75 -8.06 -19.21
N ASP A 20 10.19 -9.09 -18.50
CA ASP A 20 9.78 -10.49 -18.70
C ASP A 20 8.34 -10.76 -18.21
N LEU A 21 7.76 -9.88 -17.41
CA LEU A 21 6.34 -9.94 -17.00
C LEU A 21 5.40 -9.38 -18.08
N CYS A 22 5.94 -8.72 -19.10
CA CYS A 22 5.19 -8.27 -20.26
C CYS A 22 5.20 -9.35 -21.35
N ALA A 23 4.04 -9.62 -21.95
CA ALA A 23 3.90 -10.68 -22.96
C ALA A 23 4.62 -10.39 -24.28
N ASN A 24 4.85 -9.11 -24.61
CA ASN A 24 5.40 -8.69 -25.90
C ASN A 24 6.06 -7.30 -25.81
N GLU A 25 6.76 -6.91 -26.89
CA GLU A 25 7.44 -5.62 -26.95
C GLU A 25 6.53 -4.38 -26.89
N PRO A 26 5.36 -4.34 -27.49
CA PRO A 26 4.41 -3.26 -27.27
C PRO A 26 4.03 -3.04 -25.80
N GLU A 27 3.80 -4.10 -25.04
CA GLU A 27 3.50 -4.01 -23.60
C GLU A 27 4.70 -3.47 -22.80
N ARG A 28 5.92 -3.95 -23.10
CA ARG A 28 7.16 -3.42 -22.50
C ARG A 28 7.31 -1.92 -22.74
N ARG A 29 7.03 -1.49 -23.97
CA ARG A 29 7.06 -0.08 -24.32
C ARG A 29 6.02 0.73 -23.56
N HIS A 30 4.77 0.25 -23.47
CA HIS A 30 3.73 0.94 -22.72
C HIS A 30 4.03 0.99 -21.23
N PHE A 31 4.63 -0.06 -20.66
CA PHE A 31 5.13 -0.04 -19.28
C PHE A 31 6.14 1.10 -19.08
N ALA A 32 7.12 1.24 -19.96
CA ALA A 32 8.11 2.31 -19.91
C ALA A 32 7.49 3.69 -20.12
N GLU A 33 6.59 3.84 -21.09
CA GLU A 33 5.84 5.09 -21.34
C GLU A 33 5.04 5.50 -20.11
N TYR A 34 4.33 4.56 -19.48
CA TYR A 34 3.51 4.85 -18.29
C TYR A 34 4.36 5.24 -17.09
N LEU A 35 5.43 4.49 -16.77
CA LEU A 35 6.35 4.83 -15.68
C LEU A 35 7.01 6.20 -15.90
N THR A 36 7.52 6.44 -17.11
CA THR A 36 8.11 7.74 -17.44
C THR A 36 7.11 8.87 -17.29
N GLY A 37 5.88 8.65 -17.76
CA GLY A 37 4.80 9.62 -17.65
C GLY A 37 4.39 9.90 -16.22
N LEU A 38 4.32 8.87 -15.36
CA LEU A 38 4.06 9.06 -13.93
C LEU A 38 5.14 9.90 -13.24
N MET A 39 6.38 9.84 -13.71
CA MET A 39 7.50 10.64 -13.17
C MET A 39 7.50 12.07 -13.71
N MET A 40 7.27 12.24 -15.02
CA MET A 40 7.62 13.46 -15.76
C MET A 40 6.39 14.30 -16.17
N ALA A 41 5.24 13.69 -16.46
CA ALA A 41 4.09 14.45 -16.97
C ALA A 41 3.45 15.31 -15.90
N ASP A 42 3.04 16.52 -16.23
CA ASP A 42 2.30 17.40 -15.32
C ASP A 42 0.93 16.80 -14.96
N LYS A 43 0.24 16.24 -15.98
CA LYS A 43 -1.04 15.58 -15.82
C LYS A 43 -0.87 14.06 -15.88
N LYS A 44 -1.07 13.38 -14.74
CA LYS A 44 -0.93 11.92 -14.58
C LYS A 44 -2.13 11.13 -15.13
N THR A 45 -2.75 11.62 -16.20
CA THR A 45 -3.81 10.90 -16.94
C THR A 45 -3.20 10.24 -18.17
N VAL A 46 -3.81 9.17 -18.68
CA VAL A 46 -3.35 8.47 -19.91
C VAL A 46 -3.14 9.46 -21.05
N SER A 47 -4.11 10.34 -21.30
CA SER A 47 -4.00 11.39 -22.34
C SER A 47 -2.90 12.41 -22.04
N GLY A 48 -2.72 12.78 -20.76
CA GLY A 48 -1.66 13.69 -20.35
C GLY A 48 -0.29 13.08 -20.57
N ILE A 49 -0.08 11.84 -20.13
CA ILE A 49 1.15 11.08 -20.30
C ILE A 49 1.48 10.91 -21.78
N ASN A 50 0.53 10.46 -22.60
CA ASN A 50 0.76 10.20 -24.01
C ASN A 50 1.19 11.44 -24.78
N ARG A 51 0.70 12.63 -24.41
CA ARG A 51 1.06 13.91 -25.06
C ARG A 51 2.47 14.38 -24.80
N GLU A 52 3.14 13.88 -23.77
CA GLU A 52 4.51 14.30 -23.44
C GLU A 52 5.56 13.61 -24.33
N PHE A 53 5.23 12.54 -25.02
CA PHE A 53 6.14 11.80 -25.86
C PHE A 53 6.18 12.34 -27.29
N VAL A 54 7.40 12.51 -27.84
CA VAL A 54 7.61 12.89 -29.24
C VAL A 54 7.25 11.75 -30.18
N VAL A 55 7.61 10.51 -29.81
CA VAL A 55 7.28 9.30 -30.55
C VAL A 55 6.47 8.38 -29.67
N THR A 56 5.18 8.25 -29.96
CA THR A 56 4.25 7.37 -29.23
C THR A 56 3.21 6.80 -30.16
N THR A 57 2.46 5.82 -29.65
CA THR A 57 1.25 5.31 -30.29
C THR A 57 0.04 6.18 -29.93
N ASP A 58 -1.12 5.87 -30.48
CA ASP A 58 -2.37 6.52 -30.08
C ASP A 58 -2.65 6.26 -28.59
N GLN A 59 -3.21 7.27 -27.88
CA GLN A 59 -3.51 7.16 -26.45
C GLN A 59 -4.42 5.98 -26.10
N SER A 60 -5.25 5.53 -27.05
CA SER A 60 -6.12 4.37 -26.85
C SER A 60 -5.32 3.08 -26.66
N CYS A 61 -4.11 3.00 -27.22
CA CYS A 61 -3.23 1.84 -27.04
C CYS A 61 -2.75 1.76 -25.58
N LEU A 62 -2.27 2.87 -25.03
CA LEU A 62 -1.87 2.93 -23.62
C LEU A 62 -3.06 2.70 -22.67
N ASN A 63 -4.24 3.22 -23.02
CA ASN A 63 -5.46 3.00 -22.23
C ASN A 63 -5.88 1.52 -22.22
N ARG A 64 -5.88 0.85 -23.39
CA ARG A 64 -6.19 -0.60 -23.48
C ARG A 64 -5.17 -1.42 -22.70
N TRP A 65 -3.88 -1.11 -22.85
CA TRP A 65 -2.84 -1.78 -22.11
C TRP A 65 -3.07 -1.73 -20.59
N LEU A 66 -3.46 -0.58 -20.04
CA LEU A 66 -3.76 -0.45 -18.60
C LEU A 66 -5.00 -1.23 -18.16
N ASN A 67 -6.04 -1.33 -19.00
CA ASN A 67 -7.35 -1.85 -18.60
C ASN A 67 -7.62 -3.28 -19.07
N GLU A 68 -6.96 -3.75 -20.12
CA GLU A 68 -7.30 -5.03 -20.75
C GLU A 68 -6.21 -6.10 -20.59
N VAL A 69 -4.96 -5.70 -20.28
CA VAL A 69 -3.88 -6.66 -20.02
C VAL A 69 -4.11 -7.35 -18.67
N ALA A 70 -4.02 -8.67 -18.68
CA ALA A 70 -4.13 -9.48 -17.48
C ALA A 70 -2.82 -9.40 -16.67
N TRP A 71 -2.71 -8.40 -15.82
CA TRP A 71 -1.55 -8.21 -14.95
C TRP A 71 -1.47 -9.27 -13.86
N ASP A 72 -0.35 -9.95 -13.73
CA ASP A 72 -0.01 -10.67 -12.52
C ASP A 72 0.51 -9.67 -11.47
N VAL A 73 -0.42 -9.04 -10.77
CA VAL A 73 -0.14 -8.00 -9.76
C VAL A 73 0.72 -8.57 -8.63
N THR A 74 0.54 -9.84 -8.29
CA THR A 74 1.31 -10.51 -7.23
C THR A 74 2.76 -10.69 -7.67
N ALA A 75 2.99 -11.26 -8.86
CA ALA A 75 4.34 -11.42 -9.40
C ALA A 75 5.07 -10.08 -9.56
N LEU A 76 4.37 -9.04 -10.01
CA LEU A 76 4.91 -7.70 -10.16
C LEU A 76 5.31 -7.10 -8.79
N ASN A 77 4.46 -7.25 -7.78
CA ASN A 77 4.76 -6.76 -6.43
C ASN A 77 5.92 -7.54 -5.79
N ASP A 78 5.93 -8.86 -5.90
CA ASP A 78 7.00 -9.70 -5.36
C ASP A 78 8.35 -9.39 -6.03
N ARG A 79 8.36 -9.18 -7.35
CA ARG A 79 9.54 -8.76 -8.10
C ARG A 79 10.04 -7.38 -7.64
N ARG A 80 9.14 -6.43 -7.42
CA ARG A 80 9.45 -5.11 -6.89
C ARG A 80 10.08 -5.20 -5.50
N LEU A 81 9.48 -5.97 -4.61
CA LEU A 81 10.03 -6.18 -3.27
C LEU A 81 11.41 -6.83 -3.32
N GLN A 82 11.60 -7.84 -4.18
CA GLN A 82 12.90 -8.48 -4.38
C GLN A 82 13.95 -7.49 -4.91
N TRP A 83 13.59 -6.66 -5.88
CA TRP A 83 14.50 -5.65 -6.43
C TRP A 83 14.98 -4.67 -5.38
N LEU A 84 14.09 -4.21 -4.50
CA LEU A 84 14.43 -3.33 -3.38
C LEU A 84 15.45 -3.95 -2.39
N GLN A 85 15.55 -5.29 -2.33
CA GLN A 85 16.55 -5.95 -1.48
C GLN A 85 17.99 -5.86 -2.04
N GLY A 86 18.15 -5.49 -3.30
CA GLY A 86 19.46 -5.24 -3.92
C GLY A 86 20.18 -4.00 -3.39
N ASP A 87 19.45 -2.97 -2.94
CA ASP A 87 20.03 -1.73 -2.42
C ASP A 87 20.15 -1.79 -0.88
N PRO A 88 21.35 -1.53 -0.31
CA PRO A 88 21.55 -1.49 1.13
C PRO A 88 20.64 -0.51 1.89
N LYS A 89 20.16 0.55 1.24
CA LYS A 89 19.27 1.55 1.85
C LYS A 89 17.83 1.05 2.00
N THR A 90 17.39 0.14 1.11
CA THR A 90 16.00 -0.37 1.08
C THR A 90 15.91 -1.82 1.52
N ARG A 91 17.05 -2.48 1.76
CA ARG A 91 17.11 -3.88 2.19
C ARG A 91 16.40 -4.10 3.53
N TYR A 92 15.74 -5.24 3.64
CA TYR A 92 15.15 -5.72 4.89
C TYR A 92 16.18 -5.84 6.03
N SER A 93 15.77 -5.51 7.22
CA SER A 93 16.56 -5.60 8.44
C SER A 93 15.69 -6.03 9.62
N ALA A 94 16.23 -6.80 10.56
CA ALA A 94 15.52 -7.15 11.78
C ALA A 94 15.16 -5.91 12.64
N ARG A 95 15.80 -4.75 12.38
CA ARG A 95 15.47 -3.47 13.03
C ARG A 95 14.51 -2.61 12.20
N GLY A 96 14.01 -3.13 11.09
CA GLY A 96 12.97 -2.46 10.31
C GLY A 96 11.61 -2.51 11.03
N VAL A 97 10.69 -1.69 10.58
CA VAL A 97 9.34 -1.60 11.15
C VAL A 97 8.31 -1.73 10.02
N ILE A 98 7.26 -2.50 10.27
CA ILE A 98 6.11 -2.63 9.37
C ILE A 98 4.99 -1.75 9.93
N ALA A 99 4.77 -0.61 9.29
CA ALA A 99 3.73 0.34 9.67
C ALA A 99 2.44 0.03 8.90
N ILE A 100 1.33 -0.13 9.61
CA ILE A 100 0.01 -0.35 9.00
C ILE A 100 -0.88 0.83 9.35
N ASP A 101 -1.43 1.45 8.30
CA ASP A 101 -2.35 2.57 8.44
C ASP A 101 -3.32 2.60 7.27
N ASN A 102 -4.42 3.35 7.42
CA ASN A 102 -5.35 3.59 6.33
C ASN A 102 -5.15 4.98 5.72
N THR A 103 -5.48 5.10 4.45
CA THR A 103 -5.43 6.35 3.72
C THR A 103 -6.65 6.50 2.83
N LEU A 104 -7.19 7.71 2.75
CA LEU A 104 -8.29 8.05 1.85
C LEU A 104 -7.73 8.64 0.55
N VAL A 105 -8.20 8.11 -0.58
CA VAL A 105 -7.91 8.67 -1.91
C VAL A 105 -9.18 9.33 -2.43
N ASP A 106 -9.20 10.65 -2.41
CA ASP A 106 -10.35 11.47 -2.81
C ASP A 106 -10.67 11.33 -4.30
N HIS A 107 -11.97 11.31 -4.61
CA HIS A 107 -12.47 11.30 -5.97
C HIS A 107 -13.54 12.37 -6.19
N ALA A 108 -13.50 12.99 -7.37
CA ALA A 108 -14.54 13.95 -7.78
C ALA A 108 -15.82 13.25 -8.29
N GLY A 109 -15.71 11.99 -8.74
CA GLY A 109 -16.80 11.22 -9.35
C GLY A 109 -17.44 10.23 -8.37
N LYS A 110 -18.77 10.06 -8.47
CA LYS A 110 -19.53 9.10 -7.68
C LYS A 110 -19.74 7.75 -8.39
N LEU A 111 -19.38 7.67 -9.68
CA LEU A 111 -19.58 6.49 -10.54
C LEU A 111 -18.33 5.59 -10.60
N ILE A 112 -17.31 5.89 -9.81
CA ILE A 112 -16.13 5.03 -9.70
C ILE A 112 -16.50 3.84 -8.83
N GLU A 113 -16.12 2.65 -9.25
CA GLU A 113 -16.39 1.41 -8.51
C GLU A 113 -15.83 1.47 -7.08
N ASP A 114 -16.60 0.99 -6.11
CA ASP A 114 -16.25 0.90 -4.69
C ASP A 114 -15.89 2.23 -3.99
N VAL A 115 -16.18 3.39 -4.57
CA VAL A 115 -16.08 4.64 -3.82
C VAL A 115 -17.19 4.74 -2.77
N GLY A 116 -16.88 5.38 -1.66
CA GLY A 116 -17.83 5.64 -0.59
C GLY A 116 -17.67 7.02 0.01
N TRP A 117 -18.64 7.41 0.84
CA TRP A 117 -18.51 8.58 1.69
C TRP A 117 -17.74 8.21 2.96
N PHE A 118 -16.57 8.82 3.15
CA PHE A 118 -15.71 8.62 4.33
C PHE A 118 -15.50 9.94 5.06
N TRP A 119 -15.29 9.86 6.36
CA TRP A 119 -14.90 11.01 7.16
C TRP A 119 -13.38 11.21 7.08
N ASP A 120 -12.96 12.34 6.54
CA ASP A 120 -11.57 12.76 6.52
C ASP A 120 -11.25 13.50 7.82
N HIS A 121 -10.51 12.84 8.72
CA HIS A 121 -10.16 13.40 10.02
C HIS A 121 -9.17 14.56 9.92
N ALA A 122 -8.36 14.64 8.88
CA ALA A 122 -7.37 15.69 8.70
C ALA A 122 -8.02 17.02 8.27
N ASN A 123 -9.09 16.94 7.47
CA ASN A 123 -9.80 18.10 6.95
C ASN A 123 -11.19 18.28 7.58
N GLU A 124 -11.58 17.47 8.55
CA GLU A 124 -12.85 17.51 9.28
C GLU A 124 -14.07 17.60 8.34
N ARG A 125 -14.08 16.78 7.29
CA ARG A 125 -15.15 16.78 6.29
C ARG A 125 -15.44 15.37 5.77
N TYR A 126 -16.63 15.18 5.21
CA TYR A 126 -16.92 13.99 4.41
C TYR A 126 -16.39 14.15 3.00
N VAL A 127 -15.73 13.09 2.49
CA VAL A 127 -15.21 13.00 1.12
C VAL A 127 -15.73 11.77 0.42
N ILE A 128 -15.84 11.83 -0.90
CA ILE A 128 -16.02 10.64 -1.74
C ILE A 128 -14.63 10.09 -2.01
N ALA A 129 -14.34 8.90 -1.53
CA ALA A 129 -13.00 8.35 -1.59
C ALA A 129 -13.00 6.82 -1.71
N HIS A 130 -11.86 6.28 -2.09
CA HIS A 130 -11.48 4.94 -1.69
C HIS A 130 -10.75 4.99 -0.35
N ASP A 131 -10.98 3.99 0.48
CA ASP A 131 -10.25 3.77 1.73
C ASP A 131 -9.32 2.57 1.55
N TYR A 132 -8.02 2.80 1.64
CA TYR A 132 -6.99 1.77 1.51
C TYR A 132 -6.25 1.59 2.82
N LEU A 133 -6.13 0.33 3.26
CA LEU A 133 -5.17 -0.04 4.27
C LEU A 133 -3.86 -0.41 3.58
N ILE A 134 -2.76 0.11 4.07
CA ILE A 134 -1.43 -0.08 3.49
C ILE A 134 -0.48 -0.54 4.58
N SER A 135 0.27 -1.62 4.31
CA SER A 135 1.44 -1.97 5.09
C SER A 135 2.69 -1.40 4.43
N ASN A 136 3.45 -0.58 5.16
CA ASN A 136 4.69 0.03 4.71
C ASN A 136 5.87 -0.54 5.48
N TYR A 137 6.94 -0.88 4.77
CA TYR A 137 8.22 -1.19 5.40
C TYR A 137 9.03 0.08 5.59
N VAL A 138 9.49 0.32 6.81
CA VAL A 138 10.36 1.43 7.17
C VAL A 138 11.74 0.87 7.50
N CYS A 139 12.72 1.23 6.68
CA CYS A 139 14.10 0.78 6.83
C CYS A 139 14.84 1.59 7.92
N PRO A 140 15.85 1.02 8.60
CA PRO A 140 16.70 1.78 9.51
C PRO A 140 17.43 2.97 8.87
N SER A 141 17.57 2.97 7.53
CA SER A 141 18.12 4.09 6.76
C SER A 141 17.18 5.30 6.64
N GLY A 142 15.91 5.14 7.03
CA GLY A 142 14.84 6.12 6.79
C GLY A 142 14.09 5.93 5.46
N ALA A 143 14.58 5.08 4.56
CA ALA A 143 13.81 4.71 3.36
C ALA A 143 12.55 3.92 3.76
N HIS A 144 11.46 4.16 3.05
CA HIS A 144 10.20 3.47 3.29
C HIS A 144 9.47 3.19 1.98
N TYR A 145 8.72 2.10 1.94
CA TYR A 145 7.96 1.69 0.75
C TYR A 145 6.79 0.77 1.13
N PRO A 146 5.69 0.79 0.35
CA PRO A 146 4.58 -0.12 0.59
C PRO A 146 4.99 -1.57 0.34
N ILE A 147 4.52 -2.47 1.20
CA ILE A 147 4.61 -3.92 1.04
C ILE A 147 3.40 -4.42 0.27
N GLU A 148 2.23 -4.10 0.82
CA GLU A 148 0.95 -4.58 0.33
C GLU A 148 -0.16 -3.60 0.72
N TRP A 149 -1.32 -3.71 0.06
CA TRP A 149 -2.47 -2.88 0.36
C TRP A 149 -3.77 -3.69 0.23
N ARG A 150 -4.83 -3.21 0.92
CA ARG A 150 -6.19 -3.73 0.84
C ARG A 150 -7.16 -2.57 0.71
N ARG A 151 -8.12 -2.70 -0.21
CA ARG A 151 -9.21 -1.74 -0.34
C ARG A 151 -10.33 -2.12 0.64
N PHE A 152 -10.69 -1.20 1.51
CA PHE A 152 -11.88 -1.34 2.34
C PHE A 152 -13.12 -1.02 1.50
N ARG A 153 -14.09 -1.92 1.54
CA ARG A 153 -15.43 -1.72 0.96
C ARG A 153 -16.45 -1.63 2.08
N LYS A 154 -17.39 -0.68 1.98
CA LYS A 154 -18.46 -0.58 2.95
C LYS A 154 -19.36 -1.81 2.87
N LYS A 155 -20.00 -2.15 4.01
CA LYS A 155 -20.84 -3.34 4.14
C LYS A 155 -22.03 -3.37 3.19
N ASP A 156 -22.52 -2.20 2.78
CA ASP A 156 -23.60 -2.02 1.82
C ASP A 156 -23.12 -1.98 0.34
N ALA A 157 -21.81 -1.93 0.13
CA ALA A 157 -21.16 -1.89 -1.18
C ALA A 157 -20.57 -3.24 -1.64
N CYS A 158 -20.70 -4.31 -0.84
CA CYS A 158 -20.20 -5.63 -1.21
C CYS A 158 -21.08 -6.75 -0.65
N PRO A 159 -21.03 -7.97 -1.23
CA PRO A 159 -21.68 -9.14 -0.67
C PRO A 159 -21.29 -9.36 0.79
N LYS A 160 -22.24 -9.82 1.61
CA LYS A 160 -22.01 -9.99 3.06
C LYS A 160 -20.87 -10.94 3.37
N GLU A 161 -20.70 -11.97 2.58
CA GLU A 161 -19.65 -12.98 2.67
C GLU A 161 -18.26 -12.45 2.29
N GLU A 162 -18.19 -11.38 1.51
CA GLU A 162 -16.93 -10.72 1.10
C GLU A 162 -16.57 -9.55 2.00
N PHE A 163 -17.50 -9.11 2.86
CA PHE A 163 -17.26 -7.97 3.73
C PHE A 163 -16.18 -8.28 4.76
N LYS A 164 -15.16 -7.40 4.79
CA LYS A 164 -14.09 -7.40 5.79
C LYS A 164 -13.99 -6.04 6.45
N ASP A 165 -14.02 -6.01 7.77
CA ASP A 165 -13.76 -4.77 8.50
C ASP A 165 -12.26 -4.42 8.48
N HIS A 166 -11.91 -3.21 8.88
CA HIS A 166 -10.51 -2.75 8.93
C HIS A 166 -9.62 -3.66 9.80
N THR A 167 -10.20 -4.26 10.87
CA THR A 167 -9.47 -5.20 11.73
C THR A 167 -9.09 -6.47 10.98
N ALA A 168 -10.02 -7.03 10.20
CA ALA A 168 -9.76 -8.20 9.37
C ALA A 168 -8.73 -7.91 8.28
N LEU A 169 -8.86 -6.77 7.59
CA LEU A 169 -7.90 -6.35 6.57
C LEU A 169 -6.50 -6.08 7.15
N CYS A 170 -6.43 -5.52 8.36
CA CYS A 170 -5.16 -5.33 9.06
C CYS A 170 -4.48 -6.66 9.37
N MET A 171 -5.23 -7.66 9.84
CA MET A 171 -4.67 -9.00 10.09
C MET A 171 -4.18 -9.68 8.81
N GLU A 172 -4.89 -9.53 7.69
CA GLU A 172 -4.42 -10.03 6.40
C GLU A 172 -3.09 -9.39 5.98
N LEU A 173 -2.91 -8.07 6.16
CA LEU A 173 -1.66 -7.40 5.86
C LEU A 173 -0.50 -7.88 6.77
N ILE A 174 -0.80 -8.22 8.02
CA ILE A 174 0.15 -8.85 8.94
C ILE A 174 0.55 -10.23 8.41
N ASP A 175 -0.43 -11.06 8.04
CA ASP A 175 -0.19 -12.41 7.52
C ASP A 175 0.61 -12.38 6.21
N ASP A 176 0.31 -11.44 5.30
CA ASP A 176 1.08 -11.25 4.06
C ASP A 176 2.55 -10.91 4.33
N ALA A 177 2.80 -10.01 5.27
CA ALA A 177 4.17 -9.64 5.63
C ALA A 177 4.95 -10.83 6.22
N ILE A 178 4.27 -11.65 7.03
CA ILE A 178 4.85 -12.86 7.64
C ILE A 178 5.08 -13.93 6.59
N ALA A 179 4.10 -14.19 5.73
CA ALA A 179 4.20 -15.19 4.64
C ALA A 179 5.33 -14.88 3.67
N ARG A 180 5.60 -13.59 3.40
CA ARG A 180 6.74 -13.13 2.61
C ARG A 180 8.08 -13.15 3.37
N GLY A 181 8.08 -13.53 4.64
CA GLY A 181 9.30 -13.54 5.46
C GLY A 181 9.90 -12.16 5.74
N ILE A 182 9.10 -11.10 5.64
CA ILE A 182 9.56 -9.72 5.85
C ILE A 182 9.86 -9.53 7.35
N PRO A 183 11.10 -9.18 7.73
CA PRO A 183 11.49 -9.02 9.13
C PRO A 183 10.99 -7.67 9.70
N GLY A 184 11.09 -7.53 11.02
CA GLY A 184 10.77 -6.29 11.74
C GLY A 184 9.51 -6.40 12.59
N ASP A 185 9.27 -5.39 13.41
CA ASP A 185 8.15 -5.30 14.32
C ASP A 185 7.00 -4.51 13.69
N PHE A 186 5.78 -4.74 14.18
CA PHE A 186 4.60 -4.03 13.67
C PHE A 186 4.37 -2.72 14.43
N THR A 187 3.89 -1.70 13.70
CA THR A 187 3.40 -0.47 14.32
C THR A 187 2.11 0.00 13.66
N PHE A 188 1.22 0.55 14.45
CA PHE A 188 -0.07 1.09 14.00
C PHE A 188 -0.60 2.12 15.02
N ASP A 189 -1.54 2.90 14.58
CA ASP A 189 -2.21 3.88 15.42
C ASP A 189 -3.19 3.24 16.43
N SER A 190 -3.83 4.05 17.23
CA SER A 190 -4.80 3.61 18.24
C SER A 190 -6.08 3.00 17.66
N TYR A 191 -6.36 3.19 16.38
CA TYR A 191 -7.52 2.63 15.71
C TYR A 191 -7.39 1.11 15.56
N PHE A 192 -6.18 0.64 15.17
CA PHE A 192 -5.88 -0.78 14.99
C PHE A 192 -5.47 -1.50 16.28
N THR A 193 -5.19 -0.77 17.36
CA THR A 193 -4.84 -1.38 18.66
C THR A 193 -6.07 -2.01 19.32
N SER A 194 -6.48 -3.17 18.84
CA SER A 194 -7.57 -3.97 19.40
C SER A 194 -7.03 -5.30 19.94
N ALA A 195 -7.69 -5.87 20.95
CA ALA A 195 -7.30 -7.18 21.49
C ALA A 195 -7.19 -8.25 20.38
N LYS A 196 -8.06 -8.19 19.36
CA LYS A 196 -8.05 -9.12 18.23
C LYS A 196 -6.76 -9.03 17.41
N VAL A 197 -6.35 -7.81 17.04
CA VAL A 197 -5.09 -7.59 16.31
C VAL A 197 -3.87 -7.94 17.16
N LEU A 198 -3.87 -7.51 18.44
CA LEU A 198 -2.72 -7.75 19.32
C LEU A 198 -2.52 -9.25 19.58
N ASN A 199 -3.58 -9.99 19.85
CA ASN A 199 -3.51 -11.45 20.04
C ASN A 199 -3.06 -12.16 18.75
N HIS A 200 -3.49 -11.64 17.58
CA HIS A 200 -3.07 -12.17 16.29
C HIS A 200 -1.55 -12.03 16.12
N ILE A 201 -0.99 -10.85 16.40
CA ILE A 201 0.47 -10.62 16.32
C ILE A 201 1.22 -11.46 17.35
N GLN A 202 0.72 -11.57 18.58
CA GLN A 202 1.35 -12.42 19.62
C GLN A 202 1.50 -13.87 19.17
N GLY A 203 0.51 -14.40 18.43
CA GLY A 203 0.59 -15.73 17.83
C GLY A 203 1.74 -15.91 16.83
N THR A 204 2.27 -14.81 16.29
CA THR A 204 3.37 -14.82 15.31
C THR A 204 4.77 -14.67 15.92
N GLN A 205 4.87 -14.50 17.23
CA GLN A 205 6.11 -14.21 17.96
C GLN A 205 6.82 -12.90 17.54
N ARG A 206 6.09 -11.96 16.93
CA ARG A 206 6.57 -10.63 16.57
C ARG A 206 6.19 -9.62 17.65
N ALA A 207 7.04 -8.61 17.84
CA ALA A 207 6.72 -7.48 18.68
C ALA A 207 5.85 -6.45 17.93
N TYR A 208 5.22 -5.57 18.69
CA TYR A 208 4.44 -4.47 18.13
C TYR A 208 4.50 -3.24 19.03
N VAL A 209 4.33 -2.08 18.42
CA VAL A 209 4.12 -0.80 19.09
C VAL A 209 2.85 -0.17 18.52
N GLY A 210 1.89 0.13 19.38
CA GLY A 210 0.61 0.73 18.97
C GLY A 210 0.16 1.81 19.93
N GLY A 211 -0.48 2.86 19.41
CA GLY A 211 -1.15 3.87 20.21
C GLY A 211 -2.31 3.24 20.98
N VAL A 212 -2.55 3.65 22.22
CA VAL A 212 -3.68 3.20 23.03
C VAL A 212 -4.61 4.38 23.28
N LYS A 213 -5.92 4.21 22.98
CA LYS A 213 -6.92 5.24 23.29
C LYS A 213 -7.03 5.42 24.81
N LEU A 214 -7.13 6.65 25.28
CA LEU A 214 -7.19 6.99 26.70
C LEU A 214 -8.32 6.31 27.48
N ASN A 215 -9.39 5.94 26.81
CA ASN A 215 -10.56 5.25 27.42
C ASN A 215 -10.39 3.71 27.51
N ARG A 216 -9.22 3.16 27.11
CA ARG A 216 -8.97 1.72 27.16
C ARG A 216 -8.40 1.32 28.50
N LYS A 217 -8.85 0.16 29.00
CA LYS A 217 -8.26 -0.49 30.16
C LYS A 217 -7.08 -1.36 29.71
N VAL A 218 -5.91 -1.12 30.26
CA VAL A 218 -4.73 -1.95 30.06
C VAL A 218 -4.53 -2.80 31.31
N VAL A 219 -4.46 -4.10 31.15
CA VAL A 219 -4.11 -5.02 32.23
C VAL A 219 -2.61 -5.27 32.11
N TYR A 220 -1.88 -4.81 33.08
CA TYR A 220 -0.44 -5.09 33.21
C TYR A 220 -0.28 -6.28 34.15
N THR A 221 0.35 -7.35 33.69
CA THR A 221 0.76 -8.49 34.50
C THR A 221 2.27 -8.42 34.68
N ASP A 222 2.71 -7.98 35.84
CA ASP A 222 4.09 -8.12 36.28
C ASP A 222 4.15 -9.31 37.25
N GLU A 223 5.22 -10.07 37.23
CA GLU A 223 5.43 -11.17 38.19
C GLU A 223 5.41 -10.69 39.63
N THR A 224 5.77 -9.41 39.87
CA THR A 224 5.76 -8.75 41.17
C THR A 224 4.39 -8.22 41.58
N TYR A 225 3.48 -7.93 40.64
CA TYR A 225 2.18 -7.31 40.88
C TYR A 225 1.05 -8.08 40.19
N LYS A 226 0.68 -9.21 40.74
CA LYS A 226 -0.47 -10.00 40.23
C LYS A 226 -1.74 -9.16 40.26
N GLY A 227 -2.17 -8.66 39.10
CA GLY A 227 -3.53 -8.21 38.86
C GLY A 227 -3.83 -6.72 39.11
N THR A 228 -2.92 -5.80 38.89
CA THR A 228 -3.20 -4.37 38.99
C THR A 228 -3.75 -3.81 37.70
N ILE A 229 -4.97 -3.29 37.71
CA ILE A 229 -5.60 -2.59 36.59
C ILE A 229 -5.29 -1.10 36.73
N TYR A 230 -4.53 -0.52 35.79
CA TYR A 230 -4.32 0.91 35.74
C TYR A 230 -5.40 1.56 34.87
N ARG A 231 -6.16 2.48 35.45
CA ARG A 231 -7.04 3.41 34.75
C ARG A 231 -6.24 4.68 34.53
N SER A 232 -5.91 5.01 33.29
CA SER A 232 -5.48 6.36 32.98
C SER A 232 -6.69 7.28 33.10
N SER A 233 -6.67 8.15 34.09
CA SER A 233 -7.59 9.29 34.23
C SER A 233 -6.83 10.54 33.84
N TYR A 234 -7.04 11.05 32.65
CA TYR A 234 -6.81 12.43 32.30
C TYR A 234 -8.11 12.98 31.71
#